data_c1af4cceb098f0d6f966103a641baf8f
#
_entry.id   c1af4cceb098f0d6f966103a641baf8f
#
_cell.length_a   1.000
_cell.length_b   1.000
_cell.length_c   1.000
_cell.angle_alpha   90.00
_cell.angle_beta   90.00
_cell.angle_gamma   90.00
#
_symmetry.space_group_name_H-M   'P 1'
#
loop_
_entity.id
_entity.type
_entity.pdbx_description
1 polymer ?
#
loop_
_entity_poly.entity_id
_entity_poly.type
_entity_poly.pdbx_seq_one_letter_code
_entity_poly.pdbx_strand_id
1 'polypeptide(L)'
;MKTKKSLTSYLPKTGAIYGIILFLLVFSLSVDNYTSINNFTNIARQAAVLCILTICAFLAILTHQLDLSIGGICGLTGMVVAVLLEKQAPLPVACLAGLATGVAFGMVNGLLAGMTTIPTFIVTLATMNIAESLGMVIRTGTIQITNSTFVWLSNGSIGPIPFPLLLVAVIYLIFWYILKYRPYGTRLYAVGGKEEAALTAGINVKRTKVSVY
;
A
#
# COMPACT_ATOMS: atom_id res chain seq x y z
N MET A 1 26.10 -17.54 -39.49
CA MET A 1 24.78 -18.21 -39.33
C MET A 1 23.96 -17.44 -38.33
N LYS A 2 22.97 -16.63 -38.75
CA LYS A 2 22.05 -15.97 -37.85
C LYS A 2 20.99 -16.97 -37.43
N THR A 3 21.03 -17.46 -36.21
CA THR A 3 19.97 -18.29 -35.65
C THR A 3 18.67 -17.48 -35.63
N LYS A 4 17.68 -17.89 -36.43
CA LYS A 4 16.32 -17.39 -36.34
C LYS A 4 15.80 -17.68 -34.93
N LYS A 5 15.69 -16.68 -34.08
CA LYS A 5 14.98 -16.81 -32.81
C LYS A 5 13.55 -17.22 -33.13
N SER A 6 13.14 -18.39 -32.68
CA SER A 6 11.78 -18.91 -32.88
C SER A 6 10.76 -17.94 -32.26
N LEU A 7 9.63 -17.72 -32.92
CA LEU A 7 8.50 -16.96 -32.37
C LEU A 7 8.08 -17.45 -30.95
N THR A 8 8.31 -18.72 -30.67
CA THR A 8 8.02 -19.35 -29.38
C THR A 8 8.86 -18.81 -28.21
N SER A 9 10.01 -18.15 -28.45
CA SER A 9 10.81 -17.55 -27.39
C SER A 9 10.21 -16.27 -26.78
N TYR A 10 9.17 -15.71 -27.43
CA TYR A 10 8.44 -14.53 -26.95
C TYR A 10 7.09 -14.88 -26.30
N LEU A 11 6.61 -16.09 -26.47
CA LEU A 11 5.31 -16.54 -25.98
C LEU A 11 5.12 -16.42 -24.43
N PRO A 12 6.10 -16.73 -23.56
CA PRO A 12 5.87 -16.63 -22.12
C PRO A 12 5.67 -15.20 -21.63
N LYS A 13 6.34 -14.22 -22.28
CA LYS A 13 6.22 -12.80 -21.91
C LYS A 13 4.96 -12.15 -22.51
N THR A 14 4.50 -12.63 -23.65
CA THR A 14 3.30 -12.13 -24.34
C THR A 14 2.02 -12.83 -23.88
N GLY A 15 2.10 -14.04 -23.34
CA GLY A 15 0.93 -14.81 -22.90
C GLY A 15 0.07 -14.07 -21.87
N ALA A 16 0.68 -13.41 -20.89
CA ALA A 16 -0.02 -12.62 -19.90
C ALA A 16 -0.76 -11.42 -20.53
N ILE A 17 -0.15 -10.76 -21.51
CA ILE A 17 -0.76 -9.62 -22.21
C ILE A 17 -1.99 -10.09 -23.00
N TYR A 18 -1.89 -11.19 -23.72
CA TYR A 18 -3.05 -11.77 -24.43
C TYR A 18 -4.15 -12.19 -23.46
N GLY A 19 -3.80 -12.76 -22.29
CA GLY A 19 -4.75 -13.08 -21.25
C GLY A 19 -5.50 -11.84 -20.74
N ILE A 20 -4.79 -10.74 -20.48
CA ILE A 20 -5.39 -9.48 -20.05
C ILE A 20 -6.30 -8.90 -21.16
N ILE A 21 -5.84 -8.89 -22.40
CA ILE A 21 -6.64 -8.39 -23.54
C ILE A 21 -7.90 -9.23 -23.71
N LEU A 22 -7.78 -10.55 -23.67
CA LEU A 22 -8.93 -11.47 -23.78
C LEU A 22 -9.92 -11.22 -22.63
N PHE A 23 -9.42 -11.10 -21.40
CA PHE A 23 -10.25 -10.78 -20.24
C PHE A 23 -11.03 -9.47 -20.44
N LEU A 24 -10.34 -8.39 -20.83
CA LEU A 24 -10.96 -7.10 -21.09
C LEU A 24 -12.01 -7.17 -22.20
N LEU A 25 -11.73 -7.91 -23.28
CA LEU A 25 -12.68 -8.11 -24.38
C LEU A 25 -13.93 -8.88 -23.91
N VAL A 26 -13.76 -10.00 -23.21
CA VAL A 26 -14.88 -10.79 -22.71
C VAL A 26 -15.78 -9.97 -21.81
N PHE A 27 -15.20 -9.25 -20.83
CA PHE A 27 -15.99 -8.42 -19.92
C PHE A 27 -16.63 -7.21 -20.60
N SER A 28 -15.94 -6.61 -21.57
CA SER A 28 -16.49 -5.51 -22.38
C SER A 28 -17.73 -5.91 -23.20
N LEU A 29 -17.79 -7.17 -23.60
CA LEU A 29 -18.92 -7.71 -24.40
C LEU A 29 -20.02 -8.33 -23.53
N SER A 30 -19.69 -8.81 -22.33
CA SER A 30 -20.60 -9.59 -21.48
C SER A 30 -21.22 -8.81 -20.33
N VAL A 31 -20.65 -7.66 -19.96
CA VAL A 31 -21.10 -6.87 -18.80
C VAL A 31 -21.53 -5.48 -19.23
N ASP A 32 -22.77 -5.14 -18.96
CA ASP A 32 -23.32 -3.82 -19.26
C ASP A 32 -22.53 -2.72 -18.54
N ASN A 33 -22.28 -1.62 -19.22
CA ASN A 33 -21.54 -0.48 -18.71
C ASN A 33 -20.08 -0.75 -18.26
N TYR A 34 -19.49 -1.91 -18.60
CA TYR A 34 -18.12 -2.23 -18.25
C TYR A 34 -17.12 -1.15 -18.72
N THR A 35 -17.30 -0.65 -19.95
CA THR A 35 -16.48 0.39 -20.58
C THR A 35 -16.91 1.81 -20.24
N SER A 36 -17.88 1.99 -19.32
CA SER A 36 -18.36 3.31 -18.92
C SER A 36 -17.30 4.10 -18.14
N ILE A 37 -17.30 5.41 -18.28
CA ILE A 37 -16.44 6.33 -17.50
C ILE A 37 -16.65 6.11 -16.00
N ASN A 38 -17.90 5.87 -15.57
CA ASN A 38 -18.20 5.62 -14.15
C ASN A 38 -17.50 4.36 -13.64
N ASN A 39 -17.46 3.28 -14.42
CA ASN A 39 -16.77 2.06 -14.04
C ASN A 39 -15.26 2.29 -13.95
N PHE A 40 -14.65 2.94 -14.93
CA PHE A 40 -13.22 3.28 -14.88
C PHE A 40 -12.88 4.19 -13.70
N THR A 41 -13.75 5.15 -13.39
CA THR A 41 -13.59 6.02 -12.21
C THR A 41 -13.64 5.22 -10.91
N ASN A 42 -14.54 4.24 -10.80
CA ASN A 42 -14.63 3.37 -9.63
C ASN A 42 -13.40 2.45 -9.49
N ILE A 43 -12.94 1.86 -10.58
CA ILE A 43 -11.71 1.06 -10.60
C ILE A 43 -10.51 1.92 -10.17
N ALA A 44 -10.42 3.15 -10.66
CA ALA A 44 -9.36 4.08 -10.32
C ALA A 44 -9.37 4.46 -8.82
N ARG A 45 -10.54 4.66 -8.22
CA ARG A 45 -10.67 4.91 -6.77
C ARG A 45 -10.22 3.72 -5.94
N GLN A 46 -10.63 2.51 -6.30
CA GLN A 46 -10.20 1.28 -5.61
C GLN A 46 -8.70 1.03 -5.78
N ALA A 47 -8.19 1.21 -6.99
CA ALA A 47 -6.76 1.08 -7.27
C ALA A 47 -5.90 2.09 -6.49
N ALA A 48 -6.43 3.30 -6.20
CA ALA A 48 -5.70 4.32 -5.45
C ALA A 48 -5.28 3.83 -4.06
N VAL A 49 -6.15 3.13 -3.35
CA VAL A 49 -5.81 2.55 -2.04
C VAL A 49 -4.68 1.52 -2.19
N LEU A 50 -4.81 0.60 -3.15
CA LEU A 50 -3.79 -0.41 -3.41
C LEU A 50 -2.45 0.21 -3.79
N CYS A 51 -2.46 1.28 -4.59
CA CYS A 51 -1.25 2.02 -4.96
C CYS A 51 -0.52 2.58 -3.73
N ILE A 52 -1.24 3.16 -2.76
CA ILE A 52 -0.62 3.67 -1.52
C ILE A 52 -0.02 2.51 -0.72
N LEU A 53 -0.76 1.41 -0.54
CA LEU A 53 -0.27 0.23 0.19
C LEU A 53 0.96 -0.40 -0.50
N THR A 54 1.04 -0.31 -1.84
CA THR A 54 2.18 -0.80 -2.61
C THR A 54 3.48 -0.05 -2.27
N ILE A 55 3.42 1.24 -1.93
CA ILE A 55 4.62 1.98 -1.49
C ILE A 55 5.16 1.38 -0.19
N CYS A 56 4.28 1.10 0.78
CA CYS A 56 4.67 0.49 2.04
C CYS A 56 5.33 -0.88 1.80
N ALA A 57 4.68 -1.74 1.02
CA ALA A 57 5.22 -3.04 0.64
C ALA A 57 6.56 -2.92 -0.10
N PHE A 58 6.69 -1.96 -1.02
CA PHE A 58 7.92 -1.72 -1.76
C PHE A 58 9.09 -1.34 -0.84
N LEU A 59 8.89 -0.48 0.14
CA LEU A 59 9.94 -0.07 1.08
C LEU A 59 10.43 -1.26 1.92
N ALA A 60 9.50 -2.11 2.38
CA ALA A 60 9.85 -3.33 3.12
C ALA A 60 10.65 -4.30 2.23
N ILE A 61 10.16 -4.60 1.02
CA ILE A 61 10.83 -5.49 0.06
C ILE A 61 12.20 -4.96 -0.33
N LEU A 62 12.36 -3.65 -0.49
CA LEU A 62 13.64 -3.02 -0.82
C LEU A 62 14.73 -3.31 0.22
N THR A 63 14.36 -3.55 1.47
CA THR A 63 15.27 -3.92 2.56
C THR A 63 15.26 -5.41 2.91
N HIS A 64 14.81 -6.27 1.98
CA HIS A 64 14.65 -7.72 2.14
C HIS A 64 13.72 -8.12 3.30
N GLN A 65 12.72 -7.30 3.58
CA GLN A 65 11.72 -7.58 4.60
C GLN A 65 10.37 -7.87 3.93
N LEU A 66 9.57 -8.74 4.54
CA LEU A 66 8.20 -9.02 4.11
C LEU A 66 7.24 -8.46 5.16
N ASP A 67 6.39 -7.53 4.73
CA ASP A 67 5.32 -6.99 5.58
C ASP A 67 3.96 -7.48 5.07
N LEU A 68 3.37 -8.39 5.83
CA LEU A 68 2.03 -8.92 5.58
C LEU A 68 0.95 -8.13 6.32
N SER A 69 1.34 -7.27 7.26
CA SER A 69 0.40 -6.57 8.14
C SER A 69 -0.29 -5.36 7.52
N ILE A 70 0.22 -4.86 6.40
CA ILE A 70 -0.22 -3.61 5.76
C ILE A 70 -1.73 -3.57 5.58
N GLY A 71 -2.34 -4.67 5.08
CA GLY A 71 -3.79 -4.77 4.88
C GLY A 71 -4.59 -4.74 6.18
N GLY A 72 -4.18 -5.54 7.16
CA GLY A 72 -4.83 -5.59 8.48
C GLY A 72 -4.74 -4.27 9.23
N ILE A 73 -3.57 -3.61 9.21
CA ILE A 73 -3.38 -2.30 9.83
C ILE A 73 -4.23 -1.24 9.11
N CYS A 74 -4.28 -1.27 7.77
CA CYS A 74 -5.14 -0.38 6.99
C CYS A 74 -6.62 -0.56 7.37
N GLY A 75 -7.09 -1.80 7.51
CA GLY A 75 -8.45 -2.11 7.97
C GLY A 75 -8.74 -1.57 9.36
N LEU A 76 -7.82 -1.80 10.31
CA LEU A 76 -7.96 -1.31 11.69
C LEU A 76 -7.97 0.23 11.75
N THR A 77 -7.04 0.90 11.07
CA THR A 77 -7.00 2.37 11.03
C THR A 77 -8.27 2.95 10.43
N GLY A 78 -8.77 2.34 9.34
CA GLY A 78 -10.06 2.70 8.75
C GLY A 78 -11.22 2.52 9.71
N MET A 79 -11.24 1.42 10.47
CA MET A 79 -12.27 1.14 11.48
C MET A 79 -12.25 2.18 12.61
N VAL A 80 -11.07 2.54 13.12
CA VAL A 80 -10.92 3.59 14.16
C VAL A 80 -11.47 4.93 13.66
N VAL A 81 -11.11 5.33 12.44
CA VAL A 81 -11.62 6.56 11.83
C VAL A 81 -13.14 6.51 11.68
N ALA A 82 -13.66 5.40 11.15
CA ALA A 82 -15.08 5.24 10.88
C ALA A 82 -15.93 5.32 12.16
N VAL A 83 -15.51 4.64 13.22
CA VAL A 83 -16.21 4.66 14.53
C VAL A 83 -16.18 6.06 15.16
N LEU A 84 -15.09 6.79 15.05
CA LEU A 84 -15.01 8.15 15.56
C LEU A 84 -15.91 9.09 14.77
N LEU A 85 -15.97 8.94 13.45
CA LEU A 85 -16.90 9.73 12.62
C LEU A 85 -18.37 9.36 12.85
N GLU A 86 -18.69 8.10 13.09
CA GLU A 86 -20.02 7.67 13.51
C GLU A 86 -20.45 8.37 14.83
N LYS A 87 -19.51 8.51 15.76
CA LYS A 87 -19.70 9.24 17.03
C LYS A 87 -19.62 10.77 16.88
N GLN A 88 -19.67 11.28 15.67
CA GLN A 88 -19.61 12.71 15.36
C GLN A 88 -18.33 13.42 15.85
N ALA A 89 -17.23 12.71 16.01
CA ALA A 89 -15.94 13.33 16.31
C ALA A 89 -15.48 14.24 15.15
N PRO A 90 -14.78 15.34 15.42
CA PRO A 90 -14.22 16.19 14.37
C PRO A 90 -13.30 15.39 13.44
N LEU A 91 -13.43 15.62 12.13
CA LEU A 91 -12.64 14.90 11.11
C LEU A 91 -11.12 14.88 11.40
N PRO A 92 -10.48 16.00 11.78
CA PRO A 92 -9.05 15.97 12.10
C PRO A 92 -8.72 15.03 13.26
N VAL A 93 -9.58 14.95 14.29
CA VAL A 93 -9.38 14.05 15.43
C VAL A 93 -9.48 12.60 15.00
N ALA A 94 -10.48 12.25 14.18
CA ALA A 94 -10.62 10.91 13.65
C ALA A 94 -9.42 10.50 12.79
N CYS A 95 -8.96 11.38 11.90
CA CYS A 95 -7.78 11.14 11.06
C CYS A 95 -6.49 10.99 11.90
N LEU A 96 -6.29 11.83 12.89
CA LEU A 96 -5.13 11.72 13.79
C LEU A 96 -5.14 10.42 14.60
N ALA A 97 -6.30 9.97 15.07
CA ALA A 97 -6.44 8.69 15.75
C ALA A 97 -6.11 7.51 14.82
N GLY A 98 -6.58 7.53 13.57
CA GLY A 98 -6.20 6.54 12.56
C GLY A 98 -4.70 6.53 12.30
N LEU A 99 -4.08 7.69 12.10
CA LEU A 99 -2.63 7.81 11.92
C LEU A 99 -1.87 7.29 13.15
N ALA A 100 -2.29 7.66 14.36
CA ALA A 100 -1.66 7.19 15.60
C ALA A 100 -1.74 5.65 15.72
N THR A 101 -2.87 5.05 15.34
CA THR A 101 -3.04 3.59 15.30
C THR A 101 -2.05 2.96 14.30
N GLY A 102 -1.95 3.48 13.09
CA GLY A 102 -1.02 2.99 12.09
C GLY A 102 0.44 3.11 12.55
N VAL A 103 0.82 4.28 13.10
CA VAL A 103 2.17 4.51 13.64
C VAL A 103 2.48 3.56 14.81
N ALA A 104 1.53 3.31 15.71
CA ALA A 104 1.74 2.40 16.83
C ALA A 104 2.04 0.97 16.36
N PHE A 105 1.26 0.45 15.41
CA PHE A 105 1.50 -0.87 14.81
C PHE A 105 2.79 -0.92 13.99
N GLY A 106 3.06 0.12 13.20
CA GLY A 106 4.31 0.25 12.45
C GLY A 106 5.53 0.28 13.37
N MET A 107 5.47 1.00 14.49
CA MET A 107 6.54 1.00 15.50
C MET A 107 6.76 -0.39 16.12
N VAL A 108 5.69 -1.11 16.46
CA VAL A 108 5.79 -2.48 16.98
C VAL A 108 6.46 -3.39 15.95
N ASN A 109 5.97 -3.38 14.70
CA ASN A 109 6.57 -4.15 13.62
C ASN A 109 8.03 -3.79 13.38
N GLY A 110 8.33 -2.50 13.27
CA GLY A 110 9.67 -2.01 13.02
C GLY A 110 10.64 -2.41 14.13
N LEU A 111 10.26 -2.26 15.39
CA LEU A 111 11.11 -2.64 16.53
C LEU A 111 11.32 -4.15 16.58
N LEU A 112 10.27 -4.95 16.44
CA LEU A 112 10.40 -6.41 16.46
C LEU A 112 11.16 -6.94 15.25
N ALA A 113 10.81 -6.52 14.04
CA ALA A 113 11.45 -6.97 12.80
C ALA A 113 12.86 -6.42 12.60
N GLY A 114 13.10 -5.16 12.97
CA GLY A 114 14.38 -4.51 12.76
C GLY A 114 15.42 -4.73 13.86
N MET A 115 15.01 -5.03 15.09
CA MET A 115 15.89 -5.14 16.26
C MET A 115 16.06 -6.58 16.78
N THR A 116 15.21 -7.51 16.39
CA THR A 116 15.28 -8.92 16.81
C THR A 116 15.77 -9.81 15.65
N THR A 117 15.96 -11.09 15.94
CA THR A 117 16.29 -12.12 14.94
C THR A 117 15.06 -12.86 14.43
N ILE A 118 13.86 -12.42 14.83
CA ILE A 118 12.60 -13.03 14.42
C ILE A 118 12.37 -12.70 12.93
N PRO A 119 12.08 -13.70 12.09
CA PRO A 119 11.74 -13.44 10.69
C PRO A 119 10.57 -12.46 10.56
N THR A 120 10.73 -11.45 9.70
CA THR A 120 9.77 -10.32 9.60
C THR A 120 8.36 -10.76 9.24
N PHE A 121 8.23 -11.79 8.39
CA PHE A 121 6.92 -12.32 8.02
C PHE A 121 6.13 -12.90 9.22
N ILE A 122 6.83 -13.47 10.22
CA ILE A 122 6.16 -14.00 11.44
C ILE A 122 5.62 -12.84 12.27
N VAL A 123 6.43 -11.79 12.46
CA VAL A 123 6.01 -10.59 13.19
C VAL A 123 4.81 -9.94 12.53
N THR A 124 4.91 -9.70 11.23
CA THR A 124 3.88 -8.98 10.48
C THR A 124 2.61 -9.81 10.28
N LEU A 125 2.73 -11.14 10.17
CA LEU A 125 1.57 -12.04 10.16
C LEU A 125 0.82 -12.01 11.51
N ALA A 126 1.55 -12.03 12.63
CA ALA A 126 0.95 -11.94 13.95
C ALA A 126 0.24 -10.58 14.15
N THR A 127 0.90 -9.48 13.79
CA THR A 127 0.31 -8.14 13.92
C THR A 127 -0.84 -7.91 12.95
N MET A 128 -0.85 -8.53 11.77
CA MET A 128 -2.00 -8.55 10.86
C MET A 128 -3.23 -9.15 11.56
N ASN A 129 -3.09 -10.37 12.10
CA ASN A 129 -4.18 -11.04 12.78
C ASN A 129 -4.68 -10.27 14.01
N ILE A 130 -3.75 -9.65 14.78
CA ILE A 130 -4.10 -8.79 15.92
C ILE A 130 -4.90 -7.58 15.43
N ALA A 131 -4.44 -6.90 14.38
CA ALA A 131 -5.12 -5.72 13.84
C ALA A 131 -6.53 -6.07 13.32
N GLU A 132 -6.67 -7.15 12.57
CA GLU A 132 -7.99 -7.62 12.08
C GLU A 132 -8.93 -7.97 13.22
N SER A 133 -8.43 -8.71 14.23
CA SER A 133 -9.22 -9.08 15.40
C SER A 133 -9.65 -7.85 16.21
N LEU A 134 -8.77 -6.89 16.43
CA LEU A 134 -9.11 -5.63 17.08
C LEU A 134 -10.17 -4.84 16.30
N GLY A 135 -10.06 -4.79 14.96
CA GLY A 135 -11.09 -4.19 14.12
C GLY A 135 -12.47 -4.80 14.35
N MET A 136 -12.55 -6.14 14.42
CA MET A 136 -13.80 -6.87 14.69
C MET A 136 -14.32 -6.62 16.12
N VAL A 137 -13.43 -6.49 17.12
CA VAL A 137 -13.83 -6.20 18.51
C VAL A 137 -14.37 -4.76 18.64
N ILE A 138 -13.75 -3.80 17.93
CA ILE A 138 -14.19 -2.39 17.95
C ILE A 138 -15.61 -2.27 17.39
N ARG A 139 -15.88 -2.94 16.27
CA ARG A 139 -17.19 -2.91 15.63
C ARG A 139 -17.40 -4.12 14.72
N THR A 140 -18.53 -4.78 14.90
CA THR A 140 -19.07 -5.77 13.95
C THR A 140 -20.17 -5.11 13.12
N GLY A 141 -20.12 -5.26 11.81
CA GLY A 141 -21.14 -4.75 10.89
C GLY A 141 -20.77 -3.44 10.18
N THR A 142 -21.69 -2.95 9.36
CA THR A 142 -21.48 -1.79 8.51
C THR A 142 -21.60 -0.49 9.30
N ILE A 143 -20.65 0.42 9.08
CA ILE A 143 -20.70 1.80 9.61
C ILE A 143 -21.07 2.72 8.48
N GLN A 144 -22.12 3.53 8.69
CA GLN A 144 -22.51 4.55 7.74
C GLN A 144 -21.84 5.88 8.09
N ILE A 145 -20.93 6.30 7.25
CA ILE A 145 -20.21 7.57 7.43
C ILE A 145 -21.02 8.69 6.78
N THR A 146 -21.49 9.65 7.59
CA THR A 146 -22.27 10.80 7.13
C THR A 146 -21.43 12.08 6.97
N ASN A 147 -20.17 12.07 7.37
CA ASN A 147 -19.30 13.24 7.23
C ASN A 147 -19.02 13.55 5.75
N SER A 148 -19.61 14.63 5.25
CA SER A 148 -19.56 14.99 3.83
C SER A 148 -18.14 15.23 3.32
N THR A 149 -17.25 15.82 4.12
CA THR A 149 -15.85 16.07 3.75
C THR A 149 -15.10 14.76 3.60
N PHE A 150 -15.27 13.81 4.53
CA PHE A 150 -14.63 12.50 4.45
C PHE A 150 -15.13 11.70 3.25
N VAL A 151 -16.45 11.72 3.01
CA VAL A 151 -17.04 11.08 1.83
C VAL A 151 -16.52 11.70 0.55
N TRP A 152 -16.36 13.03 0.51
CA TRP A 152 -15.78 13.71 -0.66
C TRP A 152 -14.30 13.34 -0.88
N LEU A 153 -13.49 13.20 0.18
CA LEU A 153 -12.10 12.78 0.06
C LEU A 153 -11.95 11.39 -0.59
N SER A 154 -12.90 10.49 -0.34
CA SER A 154 -12.88 9.13 -0.91
C SER A 154 -13.54 9.03 -2.28
N ASN A 155 -14.66 9.74 -2.49
CA ASN A 155 -15.50 9.61 -3.68
C ASN A 155 -15.51 10.85 -4.58
N GLY A 156 -14.94 11.97 -4.12
CA GLY A 156 -14.89 13.21 -4.87
C GLY A 156 -14.01 13.13 -6.12
N SER A 157 -14.22 14.10 -6.99
CA SER A 157 -13.43 14.23 -8.22
C SER A 157 -13.15 15.72 -8.49
N ILE A 158 -11.99 15.99 -9.08
CA ILE A 158 -11.65 17.33 -9.59
C ILE A 158 -11.62 17.22 -11.11
N GLY A 159 -12.68 17.77 -11.74
CA GLY A 159 -12.94 17.51 -13.16
C GLY A 159 -13.18 16.01 -13.41
N PRO A 160 -12.55 15.40 -14.41
CA PRO A 160 -12.70 13.97 -14.71
C PRO A 160 -11.86 13.05 -13.80
N ILE A 161 -10.99 13.61 -12.95
CA ILE A 161 -10.00 12.84 -12.18
C ILE A 161 -10.52 12.62 -10.74
N PRO A 162 -10.62 11.35 -10.27
CA PRO A 162 -10.92 11.06 -8.88
C PRO A 162 -9.88 11.65 -7.93
N PHE A 163 -10.32 12.29 -6.84
CA PHE A 163 -9.43 12.89 -5.85
C PHE A 163 -8.40 11.89 -5.26
N PRO A 164 -8.76 10.63 -4.94
CA PRO A 164 -7.78 9.65 -4.47
C PRO A 164 -6.60 9.42 -5.43
N LEU A 165 -6.81 9.50 -6.75
CA LEU A 165 -5.70 9.37 -7.72
C LEU A 165 -4.74 10.55 -7.66
N LEU A 166 -5.24 11.76 -7.44
CA LEU A 166 -4.37 12.94 -7.25
C LEU A 166 -3.53 12.79 -5.99
N LEU A 167 -4.13 12.29 -4.91
CA LEU A 167 -3.43 12.00 -3.67
C LEU A 167 -2.30 10.96 -3.90
N VAL A 168 -2.61 9.87 -4.61
CA VAL A 168 -1.62 8.87 -5.01
C VAL A 168 -0.47 9.50 -5.78
N ALA A 169 -0.76 10.31 -6.80
CA ALA A 169 0.26 10.96 -7.61
C ALA A 169 1.19 11.82 -6.75
N VAL A 170 0.64 12.61 -5.82
CA VAL A 170 1.43 13.44 -4.90
C VAL A 170 2.31 12.57 -4.00
N ILE A 171 1.76 11.50 -3.39
CA ILE A 171 2.51 10.59 -2.53
C ILE A 171 3.65 9.92 -3.31
N TYR A 172 3.38 9.42 -4.53
CA TYR A 172 4.42 8.82 -5.38
C TYR A 172 5.52 9.80 -5.74
N LEU A 173 5.18 11.05 -6.05
CA LEU A 173 6.18 12.10 -6.34
C LEU A 173 7.05 12.39 -5.10
N ILE A 174 6.46 12.45 -3.91
CA ILE A 174 7.18 12.64 -2.65
C ILE A 174 8.15 11.47 -2.42
N PHE A 175 7.67 10.22 -2.51
CA PHE A 175 8.52 9.05 -2.31
C PHE A 175 9.59 8.90 -3.40
N TRP A 176 9.25 9.18 -4.66
CA TRP A 176 10.23 9.23 -5.75
C TRP A 176 11.34 10.24 -5.44
N TYR A 177 10.98 11.46 -5.00
CA TYR A 177 11.95 12.47 -4.63
C TYR A 177 12.82 12.04 -3.44
N ILE A 178 12.22 11.48 -2.39
CA ILE A 178 12.93 11.00 -1.21
C ILE A 178 13.91 9.88 -1.59
N LEU A 179 13.46 8.90 -2.35
CA LEU A 179 14.27 7.74 -2.71
C LEU A 179 15.41 8.11 -3.67
N LYS A 180 15.19 9.07 -4.55
CA LYS A 180 16.18 9.46 -5.57
C LYS A 180 17.18 10.50 -5.08
N TYR A 181 16.75 11.46 -4.28
CA TYR A 181 17.55 12.64 -3.96
C TYR A 181 17.91 12.81 -2.47
N ARG A 182 17.37 11.99 -1.58
CA ARG A 182 17.64 12.10 -0.14
C ARG A 182 18.54 10.97 0.38
N PRO A 183 19.36 11.24 1.42
CA PRO A 183 20.22 10.21 2.04
C PRO A 183 19.44 8.99 2.54
N TYR A 184 18.16 9.15 2.83
CA TYR A 184 17.28 8.04 3.22
C TYR A 184 17.18 6.98 2.11
N GLY A 185 16.93 7.39 0.86
CA GLY A 185 16.89 6.48 -0.27
C GLY A 185 18.21 5.74 -0.46
N THR A 186 19.34 6.46 -0.42
CA THR A 186 20.67 5.85 -0.53
C THR A 186 20.89 4.75 0.54
N ARG A 187 20.47 5.00 1.80
CA ARG A 187 20.57 4.01 2.88
C ARG A 187 19.70 2.79 2.60
N LEU A 188 18.47 2.97 2.13
CA LEU A 188 17.57 1.86 1.77
C LEU A 188 18.16 0.99 0.68
N TYR A 189 18.63 1.60 -0.42
CA TYR A 189 19.27 0.85 -1.52
C TYR A 189 20.57 0.16 -1.09
N ALA A 190 21.36 0.79 -0.21
CA ALA A 190 22.60 0.16 0.30
C ALA A 190 22.29 -1.07 1.16
N VAL A 191 21.31 -0.97 2.07
CA VAL A 191 20.86 -2.10 2.91
C VAL A 191 20.25 -3.21 2.07
N GLY A 192 19.41 -2.85 1.08
CA GLY A 192 18.82 -3.81 0.15
C GLY A 192 19.82 -4.42 -0.85
N GLY A 193 20.98 -3.78 -1.08
CA GLY A 193 22.02 -4.33 -1.94
C GLY A 193 22.84 -5.43 -1.21
N LYS A 194 23.52 -5.03 -0.13
CA LYS A 194 24.26 -5.94 0.74
C LYS A 194 24.41 -5.34 2.14
N GLU A 195 23.79 -5.97 3.14
CA GLU A 195 23.80 -5.48 4.53
C GLU A 195 25.21 -5.32 5.11
N GLU A 196 26.11 -6.28 4.86
CA GLU A 196 27.48 -6.23 5.34
C GLU A 196 28.23 -5.02 4.75
N ALA A 197 28.05 -4.74 3.47
CA ALA A 197 28.66 -3.59 2.82
C ALA A 197 28.07 -2.26 3.34
N ALA A 198 26.76 -2.23 3.63
CA ALA A 198 26.14 -1.08 4.25
C ALA A 198 26.69 -0.80 5.66
N LEU A 199 26.90 -1.85 6.47
CA LEU A 199 27.51 -1.74 7.81
C LEU A 199 28.93 -1.20 7.74
N THR A 200 29.77 -1.72 6.82
CA THR A 200 31.16 -1.23 6.65
C THR A 200 31.22 0.22 6.16
N ALA A 201 30.20 0.66 5.42
CA ALA A 201 30.04 2.05 5.01
C ALA A 201 29.44 2.95 6.14
N GLY A 202 29.27 2.43 7.36
CA GLY A 202 28.77 3.21 8.51
C GLY A 202 27.25 3.41 8.54
N ILE A 203 26.49 2.68 7.72
CA ILE A 203 25.02 2.78 7.70
C ILE A 203 24.45 1.93 8.84
N ASN A 204 23.58 2.53 9.65
CA ASN A 204 22.87 1.80 10.70
C ASN A 204 21.75 0.95 10.09
N VAL A 205 22.05 -0.31 9.77
CA VAL A 205 21.12 -1.26 9.13
C VAL A 205 19.85 -1.44 9.96
N LYS A 206 19.98 -1.62 11.30
CA LYS A 206 18.82 -1.82 12.19
C LYS A 206 17.85 -0.64 12.14
N ARG A 207 18.37 0.59 12.28
CA ARG A 207 17.52 1.79 12.20
C ARG A 207 16.89 1.96 10.82
N THR A 208 17.62 1.62 9.77
CA THR A 208 17.09 1.68 8.39
C THR A 208 15.96 0.68 8.21
N LYS A 209 16.10 -0.56 8.72
CA LYS A 209 15.04 -1.57 8.68
C LYS A 209 13.82 -1.18 9.52
N VAL A 210 14.01 -0.61 10.72
CA VAL A 210 12.90 -0.11 11.54
C VAL A 210 12.10 1.00 10.83
N SER A 211 12.77 1.84 10.04
CA SER A 211 12.15 3.03 9.42
C SER A 211 11.27 2.73 8.21
N VAL A 212 11.17 1.49 7.76
CA VAL A 212 10.32 1.11 6.62
C VAL A 212 8.91 0.67 7.05
N TYR A 213 8.73 0.43 8.34
CA TYR A 213 7.45 0.16 8.98
C TYR A 213 6.83 1.43 9.56
#